data_93f0594f9f46e31edcd355321e01a997
#
_entry.id   93f0594f9f46e31edcd355321e01a997
#
_cell.length_a   1.000
_cell.length_b   1.000
_cell.length_c   1.000
_cell.angle_alpha   90.00
_cell.angle_beta   90.00
_cell.angle_gamma   90.00
#
_symmetry.space_group_name_H-M   'P 1'
#
loop_
_entity.id
_entity.type
_entity.pdbx_description
1 polymer ?
#
loop_
_entity_poly.entity_id
_entity_poly.type
_entity_poly.pdbx_seq_one_letter_code
_entity_poly.pdbx_strand_id
1 'polypeptide(L)'
;MPKQRLRALATVPRSEAERPPAGSPSVSVVITNYNYARFLPDAVTSALTQSDVDVEVIVVDDLSADDSQQVIAELAASDPRVRPILREVNGGPVAAFNDGVEAAAGRYLVRLDADDLLTPGSLARSVALAELFPAVGLVYGNPVHFHGDVPQQARIRPTGFTVWAGHDWLTLRCALAVNCITSPEVLMRTSVLRAVGGMRPLHHAHDFELWMRLARASDVGHVDGADQAWHREHDASLSATQVDVLRDLNERADAFELLFTDGQGSPADDADLLRLASAALANEAITRTTQAYVAGRGATPETDAYLEFARRLHPDLATLPRGRVLATVQRLGPQAARRSPSLFVGAVRTRVGAQRRTARRQRTGL
;
A
#
# COMPACT_ATOMS: atom_id res chain seq x y z
N MET A 1 8.67 21.91 -6.67
CA MET A 1 7.63 21.66 -5.66
C MET A 1 8.17 22.11 -4.32
N PRO A 2 7.42 22.85 -3.49
CA PRO A 2 7.83 23.13 -2.13
C PRO A 2 8.03 21.79 -1.43
N LYS A 3 9.03 21.71 -0.55
CA LYS A 3 9.24 20.56 0.34
C LYS A 3 8.11 20.54 1.37
N GLN A 4 6.93 20.10 0.99
CA GLN A 4 5.86 19.83 1.93
C GLN A 4 6.36 18.71 2.85
N ARG A 5 6.84 19.08 4.02
CA ARG A 5 7.09 18.13 5.10
C ARG A 5 5.75 17.94 5.79
N LEU A 6 5.20 16.74 5.69
CA LEU A 6 4.05 16.38 6.49
C LEU A 6 4.41 16.59 7.97
N ARG A 7 3.61 17.40 8.66
CA ARG A 7 3.79 17.65 10.09
C ARG A 7 3.06 16.57 10.87
N ALA A 8 3.76 15.91 11.78
CA ALA A 8 3.11 14.99 12.69
C ALA A 8 2.17 15.76 13.63
N LEU A 9 0.98 15.22 13.87
CA LEU A 9 0.07 15.65 14.93
C LEU A 9 0.64 15.29 16.29
N ALA A 10 1.20 14.08 16.39
CA ALA A 10 1.82 13.58 17.61
C ALA A 10 3.01 12.69 17.28
N THR A 11 3.97 12.62 18.19
CA THR A 11 5.04 11.63 18.21
C THR A 11 5.12 11.05 19.62
N VAL A 12 5.21 9.72 19.70
CA VAL A 12 5.29 8.98 20.96
C VAL A 12 6.71 8.42 21.09
N PRO A 13 7.39 8.63 22.24
CA PRO A 13 8.75 8.13 22.43
C PRO A 13 8.75 6.61 22.63
N ARG A 14 9.92 6.00 22.46
CA ARG A 14 10.16 4.56 22.58
C ARG A 14 9.60 3.96 23.87
N SER A 15 9.84 4.59 25.01
CA SER A 15 9.43 4.08 26.33
C SER A 15 7.91 3.91 26.48
N GLU A 16 7.13 4.65 25.71
CA GLU A 16 5.66 4.54 25.66
C GLU A 16 5.23 3.58 24.54
N ALA A 17 5.89 3.62 23.39
CA ALA A 17 5.61 2.75 22.25
C ALA A 17 5.94 1.25 22.51
N GLU A 18 6.80 0.95 23.47
CA GLU A 18 7.11 -0.42 23.91
C GLU A 18 6.08 -0.97 24.93
N ARG A 19 5.11 -0.16 25.39
CA ARG A 19 4.08 -0.63 26.31
C ARG A 19 3.03 -1.43 25.55
N PRO A 20 2.63 -2.62 26.05
CA PRO A 20 1.52 -3.35 25.46
C PRO A 20 0.20 -2.55 25.60
N PRO A 21 -0.77 -2.82 24.75
CA PRO A 21 -2.11 -2.21 24.88
C PRO A 21 -2.74 -2.61 26.22
N ALA A 22 -3.63 -1.75 26.73
CA ALA A 22 -4.37 -2.06 27.95
C ALA A 22 -5.40 -3.17 27.67
N GLY A 23 -5.42 -4.19 28.49
CA GLY A 23 -6.27 -5.37 28.29
C GLY A 23 -5.80 -6.24 27.11
N SER A 24 -6.72 -6.97 26.51
CA SER A 24 -6.46 -7.78 25.30
C SER A 24 -7.44 -7.37 24.20
N PRO A 25 -7.15 -6.27 23.48
CA PRO A 25 -8.02 -5.81 22.41
C PRO A 25 -8.16 -6.85 21.31
N SER A 26 -9.38 -7.04 20.79
CA SER A 26 -9.67 -8.07 19.79
C SER A 26 -9.24 -7.64 18.39
N VAL A 27 -8.59 -8.56 17.67
CA VAL A 27 -8.10 -8.37 16.31
C VAL A 27 -8.57 -9.54 15.43
N SER A 28 -9.22 -9.22 14.32
CA SER A 28 -9.50 -10.19 13.26
C SER A 28 -8.38 -10.15 12.23
N VAL A 29 -7.72 -11.27 12.00
CA VAL A 29 -6.79 -11.43 10.89
C VAL A 29 -7.52 -12.14 9.75
N VAL A 30 -7.80 -11.41 8.67
CA VAL A 30 -8.42 -11.96 7.46
C VAL A 30 -7.33 -12.42 6.51
N ILE A 31 -7.25 -13.73 6.30
CA ILE A 31 -6.29 -14.34 5.36
C ILE A 31 -7.04 -14.68 4.07
N THR A 32 -6.69 -14.00 2.97
CA THR A 32 -7.22 -14.30 1.65
C THR A 32 -6.37 -15.35 0.96
N ASN A 33 -6.99 -16.43 0.50
CA ASN A 33 -6.31 -17.57 -0.11
C ASN A 33 -6.88 -17.93 -1.48
N TYR A 34 -5.97 -18.22 -2.43
CA TYR A 34 -6.29 -18.85 -3.71
C TYR A 34 -5.09 -19.64 -4.23
N ASN A 35 -5.13 -20.97 -4.13
CA ASN A 35 -4.06 -21.89 -4.56
C ASN A 35 -2.70 -21.67 -3.84
N TYR A 36 -2.75 -21.38 -2.53
CA TYR A 36 -1.57 -21.17 -1.68
C TYR A 36 -1.54 -22.12 -0.48
N ALA A 37 -2.06 -23.38 -0.63
CA ALA A 37 -2.11 -24.40 0.42
C ALA A 37 -0.79 -24.50 1.21
N ARG A 38 0.35 -24.49 0.52
CA ARG A 38 1.69 -24.66 1.12
C ARG A 38 2.09 -23.56 2.11
N PHE A 39 1.53 -22.34 1.97
CA PHE A 39 1.90 -21.20 2.80
C PHE A 39 0.94 -20.95 3.96
N LEU A 40 -0.30 -21.43 3.84
CA LEU A 40 -1.35 -21.21 4.84
C LEU A 40 -0.95 -21.57 6.29
N PRO A 41 -0.27 -22.70 6.57
CA PRO A 41 0.11 -23.03 7.94
C PRO A 41 1.00 -21.98 8.60
N ASP A 42 1.95 -21.41 7.85
CA ASP A 42 2.87 -20.39 8.35
C ASP A 42 2.13 -19.06 8.56
N ALA A 43 1.28 -18.64 7.61
CA ALA A 43 0.49 -17.42 7.71
C ALA A 43 -0.43 -17.47 8.94
N VAL A 44 -1.20 -18.56 9.10
CA VAL A 44 -2.10 -18.76 10.24
C VAL A 44 -1.32 -18.82 11.56
N THR A 45 -0.21 -19.55 11.62
CA THR A 45 0.64 -19.62 12.81
C THR A 45 1.19 -18.24 13.19
N SER A 46 1.62 -17.44 12.22
CA SER A 46 2.13 -16.09 12.47
C SER A 46 1.09 -15.17 13.12
N ALA A 47 -0.20 -15.37 12.79
CA ALA A 47 -1.31 -14.65 13.39
C ALA A 47 -1.68 -15.19 14.78
N LEU A 48 -1.79 -16.51 14.95
CA LEU A 48 -2.19 -17.15 16.20
C LEU A 48 -1.16 -17.01 17.33
N THR A 49 0.11 -16.79 17.00
CA THR A 49 1.22 -16.62 17.97
C THR A 49 1.43 -15.17 18.42
N GLN A 50 0.60 -14.24 17.99
CA GLN A 50 0.64 -12.86 18.48
C GLN A 50 0.26 -12.78 19.96
N SER A 51 1.05 -12.00 20.73
CA SER A 51 0.81 -11.76 22.17
C SER A 51 0.09 -10.44 22.42
N ASP A 52 -0.44 -10.27 23.62
CA ASP A 52 -1.04 -9.02 24.14
C ASP A 52 -2.29 -8.53 23.35
N VAL A 53 -2.88 -9.40 22.58
CA VAL A 53 -4.13 -9.18 21.82
C VAL A 53 -4.95 -10.47 21.79
N ASP A 54 -6.27 -10.34 21.64
CA ASP A 54 -7.18 -11.45 21.43
C ASP A 54 -7.42 -11.62 19.92
N VAL A 55 -6.93 -12.73 19.35
CA VAL A 55 -6.90 -12.94 17.90
C VAL A 55 -7.92 -13.97 17.45
N GLU A 56 -8.74 -13.63 16.46
CA GLU A 56 -9.42 -14.59 15.57
C GLU A 56 -8.77 -14.55 14.18
N VAL A 57 -8.70 -15.68 13.51
CA VAL A 57 -8.18 -15.83 12.14
C VAL A 57 -9.32 -16.29 11.23
N ILE A 58 -9.65 -15.49 10.24
CA ILE A 58 -10.67 -15.81 9.23
C ILE A 58 -9.94 -16.12 7.93
N VAL A 59 -9.93 -17.40 7.53
CA VAL A 59 -9.33 -17.84 6.28
C VAL A 59 -10.40 -17.91 5.21
N VAL A 60 -10.30 -17.05 4.20
CA VAL A 60 -11.25 -17.01 3.09
C VAL A 60 -10.62 -17.65 1.86
N ASP A 61 -11.12 -18.81 1.46
CA ASP A 61 -10.70 -19.54 0.27
C ASP A 61 -11.55 -19.14 -0.93
N ASP A 62 -10.92 -18.59 -1.95
CA ASP A 62 -11.58 -18.07 -3.15
C ASP A 62 -11.72 -19.16 -4.24
N LEU A 63 -12.24 -20.34 -3.87
CA LEU A 63 -12.42 -21.50 -4.73
C LEU A 63 -11.07 -22.06 -5.26
N SER A 64 -10.16 -22.40 -4.37
CA SER A 64 -8.88 -23.02 -4.71
C SER A 64 -9.06 -24.40 -5.34
N ALA A 65 -8.16 -24.74 -6.26
CA ALA A 65 -8.08 -26.03 -6.95
C ALA A 65 -6.97 -26.96 -6.41
N ASP A 66 -6.11 -26.44 -5.51
CA ASP A 66 -5.08 -27.20 -4.80
C ASP A 66 -5.61 -27.77 -3.46
N ASP A 67 -4.72 -28.25 -2.61
CA ASP A 67 -5.07 -28.83 -1.30
C ASP A 67 -5.49 -27.77 -0.24
N SER A 68 -5.72 -26.49 -0.63
CA SER A 68 -6.04 -25.41 0.30
C SER A 68 -7.22 -25.72 1.22
N GLN A 69 -8.31 -26.26 0.68
CA GLN A 69 -9.52 -26.55 1.49
C GLN A 69 -9.26 -27.65 2.54
N GLN A 70 -8.44 -28.64 2.22
CA GLN A 70 -8.02 -29.65 3.19
C GLN A 70 -7.17 -29.04 4.30
N VAL A 71 -6.16 -28.24 3.93
CA VAL A 71 -5.27 -27.55 4.89
C VAL A 71 -6.07 -26.61 5.81
N ILE A 72 -7.02 -25.86 5.26
CA ILE A 72 -7.89 -24.97 6.04
C ILE A 72 -8.74 -25.76 7.03
N ALA A 73 -9.30 -26.90 6.63
CA ALA A 73 -10.09 -27.76 7.52
C ALA A 73 -9.23 -28.33 8.67
N GLU A 74 -8.00 -28.74 8.39
CA GLU A 74 -7.04 -29.23 9.40
C GLU A 74 -6.64 -28.10 10.39
N LEU A 75 -6.39 -26.90 9.91
CA LEU A 75 -6.08 -25.73 10.74
C LEU A 75 -7.26 -25.35 11.65
N ALA A 76 -8.48 -25.34 11.11
CA ALA A 76 -9.69 -25.04 11.89
C ALA A 76 -10.01 -26.13 12.94
N ALA A 77 -9.70 -27.38 12.64
CA ALA A 77 -9.83 -28.46 13.61
C ALA A 77 -8.79 -28.39 14.74
N SER A 78 -7.61 -27.83 14.48
CA SER A 78 -6.50 -27.73 15.44
C SER A 78 -6.62 -26.53 16.39
N ASP A 79 -7.25 -25.43 15.97
CA ASP A 79 -7.40 -24.21 16.78
C ASP A 79 -8.77 -23.55 16.55
N PRO A 80 -9.63 -23.44 17.59
CA PRO A 80 -10.98 -22.88 17.47
C PRO A 80 -11.04 -21.39 17.09
N ARG A 81 -9.90 -20.68 17.14
CA ARG A 81 -9.79 -19.30 16.68
C ARG A 81 -9.72 -19.20 15.17
N VAL A 82 -9.48 -20.30 14.45
CA VAL A 82 -9.46 -20.34 12.98
C VAL A 82 -10.85 -20.61 12.44
N ARG A 83 -11.38 -19.68 11.67
CA ARG A 83 -12.72 -19.72 11.07
C ARG A 83 -12.62 -19.75 9.55
N PRO A 84 -13.00 -20.84 8.89
CA PRO A 84 -12.98 -20.93 7.44
C PRO A 84 -14.19 -20.27 6.78
N ILE A 85 -13.99 -19.65 5.62
CA ILE A 85 -15.01 -19.26 4.65
C ILE A 85 -14.59 -19.85 3.31
N LEU A 86 -15.34 -20.83 2.82
CA LEU A 86 -15.09 -21.47 1.52
C LEU A 86 -16.08 -20.89 0.51
N ARG A 87 -15.59 -20.15 -0.47
CA ARG A 87 -16.41 -19.52 -1.49
C ARG A 87 -16.78 -20.51 -2.59
N GLU A 88 -17.97 -20.42 -3.09
CA GLU A 88 -18.47 -21.27 -4.19
C GLU A 88 -18.14 -20.73 -5.59
N VAL A 89 -17.71 -19.46 -5.65
CA VAL A 89 -17.35 -18.76 -6.89
C VAL A 89 -16.07 -17.97 -6.65
N ASN A 90 -15.11 -18.08 -7.56
CA ASN A 90 -13.91 -17.24 -7.54
C ASN A 90 -14.29 -15.80 -7.90
N GLY A 91 -14.14 -14.90 -6.94
CA GLY A 91 -14.45 -13.47 -7.06
C GLY A 91 -13.25 -12.57 -6.95
N GLY A 92 -12.07 -13.17 -6.81
CA GLY A 92 -10.80 -12.47 -6.64
C GLY A 92 -10.56 -11.92 -5.23
N PRO A 93 -9.36 -11.35 -4.99
CA PRO A 93 -8.90 -10.97 -3.66
C PRO A 93 -9.78 -9.90 -2.98
N VAL A 94 -10.42 -9.04 -3.75
CA VAL A 94 -11.32 -8.00 -3.23
C VAL A 94 -12.57 -8.62 -2.62
N ALA A 95 -13.22 -9.55 -3.33
CA ALA A 95 -14.42 -10.20 -2.86
C ALA A 95 -14.12 -11.09 -1.64
N ALA A 96 -13.04 -11.88 -1.70
CA ALA A 96 -12.60 -12.70 -0.58
C ALA A 96 -12.28 -11.86 0.68
N PHE A 97 -11.60 -10.73 0.52
CA PHE A 97 -11.35 -9.84 1.66
C PHE A 97 -12.64 -9.25 2.23
N ASN A 98 -13.58 -8.82 1.40
CA ASN A 98 -14.84 -8.23 1.87
C ASN A 98 -15.71 -9.24 2.61
N ASP A 99 -15.75 -10.51 2.18
CA ASP A 99 -16.43 -11.59 2.94
C ASP A 99 -15.79 -11.76 4.33
N GLY A 100 -14.46 -11.68 4.41
CA GLY A 100 -13.75 -11.68 5.68
C GLY A 100 -14.07 -10.47 6.57
N VAL A 101 -14.18 -9.26 6.00
CA VAL A 101 -14.57 -8.03 6.73
C VAL A 101 -15.98 -8.14 7.30
N GLU A 102 -16.90 -8.75 6.56
CA GLU A 102 -18.27 -8.97 7.01
C GLU A 102 -18.31 -9.93 8.21
N ALA A 103 -17.52 -11.02 8.16
CA ALA A 103 -17.44 -12.03 9.19
C ALA A 103 -16.62 -11.63 10.43
N ALA A 104 -15.78 -10.60 10.34
CA ALA A 104 -14.87 -10.17 11.40
C ALA A 104 -15.63 -9.67 12.62
N ALA A 105 -15.21 -10.10 13.83
CA ALA A 105 -15.78 -9.63 15.11
C ALA A 105 -14.83 -8.71 15.88
N GLY A 106 -13.54 -8.68 15.49
CA GLY A 106 -12.50 -7.90 16.15
C GLY A 106 -12.70 -6.39 16.06
N ARG A 107 -12.30 -5.70 17.11
CA ARG A 107 -12.26 -4.23 17.15
C ARG A 107 -11.32 -3.65 16.10
N TYR A 108 -10.28 -4.40 15.78
CA TYR A 108 -9.31 -4.12 14.72
C TYR A 108 -9.27 -5.25 13.70
N LEU A 109 -8.84 -4.94 12.50
CA LEU A 109 -8.72 -5.90 11.42
C LEU A 109 -7.37 -5.74 10.69
N VAL A 110 -6.76 -6.86 10.36
CA VAL A 110 -5.59 -6.96 9.48
C VAL A 110 -5.94 -7.80 8.27
N ARG A 111 -5.55 -7.36 7.07
CA ARG A 111 -5.50 -8.19 5.87
C ARG A 111 -4.13 -8.84 5.79
N LEU A 112 -4.10 -10.15 5.72
CA LEU A 112 -2.88 -10.91 5.50
C LEU A 112 -3.06 -11.77 4.24
N ASP A 113 -2.17 -11.66 3.27
CA ASP A 113 -2.17 -12.56 2.12
C ASP A 113 -1.61 -13.93 2.55
N ALA A 114 -2.09 -15.03 1.97
CA ALA A 114 -1.77 -16.38 2.44
C ALA A 114 -0.27 -16.75 2.36
N ASP A 115 0.52 -16.01 1.59
CA ASP A 115 1.97 -16.18 1.41
C ASP A 115 2.80 -15.24 2.31
N ASP A 116 2.16 -14.30 3.03
CA ASP A 116 2.79 -13.33 3.92
C ASP A 116 2.75 -13.77 5.40
N LEU A 117 3.56 -13.10 6.24
CA LEU A 117 3.64 -13.42 7.68
C LEU A 117 3.63 -12.14 8.53
N LEU A 118 3.01 -12.22 9.71
CA LEU A 118 3.12 -11.16 10.72
C LEU A 118 4.40 -11.35 11.54
N THR A 119 5.11 -10.25 11.85
CA THR A 119 6.27 -10.33 12.76
C THR A 119 5.80 -10.46 14.21
N PRO A 120 6.60 -11.06 15.11
CA PRO A 120 6.24 -11.17 16.52
C PRO A 120 5.90 -9.81 17.16
N GLY A 121 4.73 -9.74 17.79
CA GLY A 121 4.22 -8.54 18.47
C GLY A 121 3.74 -7.40 17.54
N SER A 122 3.60 -7.63 16.23
CA SER A 122 3.15 -6.58 15.30
C SER A 122 1.75 -6.08 15.61
N LEU A 123 0.82 -6.99 15.95
CA LEU A 123 -0.55 -6.61 16.31
C LEU A 123 -0.58 -5.76 17.57
N ALA A 124 0.13 -6.17 18.61
CA ALA A 124 0.18 -5.43 19.88
C ALA A 124 0.73 -4.01 19.68
N ARG A 125 1.79 -3.83 18.88
CA ARG A 125 2.36 -2.50 18.57
C ARG A 125 1.36 -1.60 17.85
N SER A 126 0.70 -2.13 16.83
CA SER A 126 -0.29 -1.37 16.05
C SER A 126 -1.52 -1.02 16.86
N VAL A 127 -2.00 -1.97 17.67
CA VAL A 127 -3.14 -1.74 18.58
C VAL A 127 -2.79 -0.72 19.67
N ALA A 128 -1.59 -0.81 20.27
CA ALA A 128 -1.17 0.17 21.27
C ALA A 128 -1.20 1.61 20.73
N LEU A 129 -0.75 1.83 19.48
CA LEU A 129 -0.86 3.13 18.82
C LEU A 129 -2.33 3.54 18.64
N ALA A 130 -3.17 2.63 18.11
CA ALA A 130 -4.57 2.94 17.83
C ALA A 130 -5.41 3.18 19.11
N GLU A 131 -5.04 2.57 20.24
CA GLU A 131 -5.68 2.83 21.54
C GLU A 131 -5.25 4.19 22.13
N LEU A 132 -3.98 4.58 21.98
CA LEU A 132 -3.49 5.89 22.41
C LEU A 132 -4.14 7.04 21.62
N PHE A 133 -4.52 6.79 20.37
CA PHE A 133 -5.10 7.80 19.47
C PHE A 133 -6.42 7.29 18.87
N PRO A 134 -7.56 7.51 19.55
CA PRO A 134 -8.87 7.01 19.10
C PRO A 134 -9.31 7.50 17.70
N ALA A 135 -8.79 8.65 17.24
CA ALA A 135 -9.05 9.18 15.90
C ALA A 135 -8.29 8.41 14.79
N VAL A 136 -7.29 7.58 15.16
CA VAL A 136 -6.54 6.78 14.20
C VAL A 136 -7.36 5.59 13.77
N GLY A 137 -7.63 5.49 12.46
CA GLY A 137 -8.32 4.39 11.81
C GLY A 137 -7.43 3.49 10.96
N LEU A 138 -6.25 3.98 10.57
CA LEU A 138 -5.26 3.28 9.77
C LEU A 138 -3.91 3.34 10.48
N VAL A 139 -3.35 2.19 10.82
CA VAL A 139 -1.98 2.06 11.35
C VAL A 139 -1.17 1.19 10.40
N TYR A 140 0.05 1.61 10.10
CA TYR A 140 1.00 0.82 9.32
C TYR A 140 2.42 0.94 9.85
N GLY A 141 3.33 0.14 9.33
CA GLY A 141 4.75 0.17 9.68
C GLY A 141 5.62 -0.20 8.49
N ASN A 142 6.72 -0.89 8.74
CA ASN A 142 7.61 -1.34 7.68
C ASN A 142 7.41 -2.83 7.41
N PRO A 143 7.26 -3.25 6.14
CA PRO A 143 7.41 -4.64 5.75
C PRO A 143 8.87 -5.01 5.58
N VAL A 144 9.19 -6.29 5.71
CA VAL A 144 10.45 -6.90 5.29
C VAL A 144 10.18 -7.78 4.09
N HIS A 145 10.73 -7.40 2.94
CA HIS A 145 10.62 -8.21 1.73
C HIS A 145 11.60 -9.38 1.78
N PHE A 146 11.15 -10.59 1.45
CA PHE A 146 11.99 -11.79 1.44
C PHE A 146 11.63 -12.76 0.31
N HIS A 147 12.61 -13.60 -0.06
CA HIS A 147 12.44 -14.67 -1.04
C HIS A 147 12.65 -16.02 -0.37
N GLY A 148 11.99 -17.05 -0.90
CA GLY A 148 12.10 -18.41 -0.37
C GLY A 148 11.27 -18.66 0.89
N ASP A 149 11.66 -19.67 1.69
CA ASP A 149 10.82 -20.17 2.77
C ASP A 149 11.16 -19.57 4.14
N VAL A 150 12.36 -19.05 4.32
CA VAL A 150 12.82 -18.52 5.61
C VAL A 150 12.97 -17.00 5.55
N PRO A 151 12.15 -16.24 6.30
CA PRO A 151 12.28 -14.80 6.36
C PRO A 151 13.54 -14.36 7.12
N GLN A 152 14.03 -13.18 6.77
CA GLN A 152 15.12 -12.52 7.48
C GLN A 152 14.67 -12.12 8.89
N GLN A 153 15.65 -11.93 9.80
CA GLN A 153 15.36 -11.43 11.14
C GLN A 153 14.71 -10.04 11.09
N ALA A 154 13.53 -9.90 11.69
CA ALA A 154 12.80 -8.65 11.78
C ALA A 154 13.24 -7.81 12.99
N ARG A 155 13.15 -6.49 12.87
CA ARG A 155 13.24 -5.56 13.99
C ARG A 155 11.90 -5.55 14.72
N ILE A 156 11.83 -6.03 15.93
CA ILE A 156 10.59 -6.16 16.69
C ILE A 156 10.39 -5.07 17.76
N ARG A 157 11.41 -4.22 18.00
CA ARG A 157 11.34 -3.13 19.00
C ARG A 157 11.07 -1.80 18.32
N PRO A 158 9.93 -1.14 18.61
CA PRO A 158 9.64 0.17 18.04
C PRO A 158 10.59 1.23 18.63
N THR A 159 10.88 2.25 17.83
CA THR A 159 11.60 3.44 18.30
C THR A 159 10.64 4.57 18.71
N GLY A 160 9.37 4.44 18.35
CA GLY A 160 8.30 5.39 18.67
C GLY A 160 7.07 5.15 17.81
N PHE A 161 6.11 6.05 17.93
CA PHE A 161 4.96 6.16 17.03
C PHE A 161 4.89 7.56 16.44
N THR A 162 4.42 7.67 15.21
CA THR A 162 4.11 8.94 14.55
C THR A 162 2.66 8.94 14.08
N VAL A 163 1.94 10.04 14.34
CA VAL A 163 0.54 10.21 13.92
C VAL A 163 0.42 11.44 13.04
N TRP A 164 -0.34 11.33 11.96
CA TRP A 164 -0.66 12.45 11.05
C TRP A 164 -2.17 12.61 10.91
N ALA A 165 -2.60 13.86 10.69
CA ALA A 165 -3.95 14.11 10.23
C ALA A 165 -4.20 13.35 8.91
N GLY A 166 -5.31 12.65 8.83
CA GLY A 166 -5.63 11.84 7.66
C GLY A 166 -5.67 12.65 6.37
N HIS A 167 -6.29 13.84 6.42
CA HIS A 167 -6.33 14.77 5.27
C HIS A 167 -4.93 15.21 4.80
N ASP A 168 -4.01 15.52 5.72
CA ASP A 168 -2.64 15.93 5.36
C ASP A 168 -1.86 14.76 4.76
N TRP A 169 -2.05 13.55 5.31
CA TRP A 169 -1.45 12.32 4.78
C TRP A 169 -1.99 12.02 3.37
N LEU A 170 -3.31 12.11 3.17
CA LEU A 170 -3.96 11.94 1.87
C LEU A 170 -3.45 12.97 0.85
N THR A 171 -3.35 14.25 1.23
CA THR A 171 -2.80 15.31 0.39
C THR A 171 -1.38 14.98 -0.07
N LEU A 172 -0.54 14.46 0.84
CA LEU A 172 0.80 14.03 0.47
C LEU A 172 0.78 12.84 -0.50
N ARG A 173 -0.13 11.87 -0.32
CA ARG A 173 -0.29 10.74 -1.26
C ARG A 173 -0.70 11.22 -2.64
N CYS A 174 -1.64 12.16 -2.75
CA CYS A 174 -2.01 12.79 -4.01
C CYS A 174 -0.82 13.51 -4.66
N ALA A 175 -0.06 14.27 -3.89
CA ALA A 175 1.12 14.99 -4.41
C ALA A 175 2.25 14.08 -4.91
N LEU A 176 2.37 12.88 -4.36
CA LEU A 176 3.38 11.89 -4.73
C LEU A 176 2.83 10.85 -5.72
N ALA A 177 1.54 10.59 -5.69
CA ALA A 177 0.81 9.58 -6.44
C ALA A 177 1.43 8.17 -6.34
N VAL A 178 1.95 7.80 -5.17
CA VAL A 178 2.68 6.53 -4.93
C VAL A 178 2.11 5.83 -3.71
N ASN A 179 1.80 4.53 -3.84
CA ASN A 179 1.51 3.68 -2.70
C ASN A 179 2.77 3.56 -1.81
N CYS A 180 2.61 3.72 -0.50
CA CYS A 180 3.69 3.59 0.47
C CYS A 180 3.49 2.42 1.43
N ILE A 181 2.43 1.68 1.26
CA ILE A 181 2.01 0.56 2.11
C ILE A 181 1.94 -0.69 1.24
N THR A 182 2.45 -1.82 1.75
CA THR A 182 2.47 -3.07 1.00
C THR A 182 1.18 -3.88 1.22
N SER A 183 0.67 -4.00 2.37
CA SER A 183 -0.60 -4.59 2.82
C SER A 183 -0.46 -5.35 4.14
N PRO A 184 0.45 -6.34 4.30
CA PRO A 184 0.46 -7.20 5.49
C PRO A 184 0.82 -6.44 6.78
N GLU A 185 1.44 -5.27 6.66
CA GLU A 185 1.85 -4.44 7.79
C GLU A 185 0.75 -3.48 8.31
N VAL A 186 -0.49 -3.64 7.82
CA VAL A 186 -1.58 -2.70 8.10
C VAL A 186 -2.54 -3.24 9.13
N LEU A 187 -2.87 -2.41 10.13
CA LEU A 187 -4.00 -2.61 11.02
C LEU A 187 -5.04 -1.50 10.81
N MET A 188 -6.28 -1.89 10.65
CA MET A 188 -7.44 -0.99 10.47
C MET A 188 -8.37 -1.04 11.67
N ARG A 189 -8.95 0.09 12.05
CA ARG A 189 -10.07 0.10 12.99
C ARG A 189 -11.33 -0.42 12.26
N THR A 190 -11.88 -1.54 12.68
CA THR A 190 -12.99 -2.23 12.01
C THR A 190 -14.21 -1.31 11.80
N SER A 191 -14.52 -0.45 12.76
CA SER A 191 -15.64 0.49 12.62
C SER A 191 -15.41 1.52 11.51
N VAL A 192 -14.17 2.00 11.32
CA VAL A 192 -13.82 2.93 10.23
C VAL A 192 -13.84 2.19 8.89
N LEU A 193 -13.25 0.99 8.82
CA LEU A 193 -13.25 0.17 7.61
C LEU A 193 -14.68 -0.11 7.11
N ARG A 194 -15.59 -0.48 8.02
CA ARG A 194 -17.01 -0.71 7.69
C ARG A 194 -17.72 0.56 7.25
N ALA A 195 -17.43 1.68 7.90
CA ALA A 195 -18.02 2.97 7.53
C ALA A 195 -17.63 3.43 6.13
N VAL A 196 -16.39 3.11 5.68
CA VAL A 196 -15.96 3.44 4.31
C VAL A 196 -16.33 2.36 3.29
N GLY A 197 -16.81 1.16 3.71
CA GLY A 197 -17.42 0.17 2.82
C GLY A 197 -16.48 -0.89 2.24
N GLY A 198 -15.40 -1.28 2.94
CA GLY A 198 -14.50 -2.36 2.51
C GLY A 198 -13.65 -2.03 1.28
N MET A 199 -13.14 -3.03 0.57
CA MET A 199 -12.39 -2.85 -0.68
C MET A 199 -13.31 -2.67 -1.89
N ARG A 200 -12.91 -1.84 -2.85
CA ARG A 200 -13.62 -1.61 -4.11
C ARG A 200 -12.99 -2.42 -5.25
N PRO A 201 -13.76 -2.80 -6.29
CA PRO A 201 -13.30 -3.70 -7.35
C PRO A 201 -12.35 -2.99 -8.33
N LEU A 202 -11.10 -2.79 -7.91
CA LEU A 202 -9.97 -2.41 -8.75
C LEU A 202 -9.08 -3.64 -8.94
N HIS A 203 -8.39 -3.75 -10.07
CA HIS A 203 -7.59 -4.93 -10.35
C HIS A 203 -6.36 -5.05 -9.43
N HIS A 204 -5.58 -3.98 -9.33
CA HIS A 204 -4.30 -4.00 -8.59
C HIS A 204 -4.23 -2.92 -7.51
N ALA A 205 -4.79 -1.73 -7.77
CA ALA A 205 -4.70 -0.60 -6.84
C ALA A 205 -5.83 -0.58 -5.78
N HIS A 206 -6.49 -1.72 -5.51
CA HIS A 206 -7.60 -1.83 -4.55
C HIS A 206 -7.19 -1.54 -3.11
N ASP A 207 -6.00 -1.94 -2.72
CA ASP A 207 -5.41 -1.65 -1.42
C ASP A 207 -5.05 -0.16 -1.29
N PHE A 208 -4.39 0.40 -2.30
CA PHE A 208 -4.03 1.82 -2.34
C PHE A 208 -5.27 2.73 -2.24
N GLU A 209 -6.34 2.40 -2.95
CA GLU A 209 -7.62 3.13 -2.88
C GLU A 209 -8.21 3.06 -1.45
N LEU A 210 -8.21 1.88 -0.84
CA LEU A 210 -8.70 1.69 0.52
C LEU A 210 -7.90 2.51 1.54
N TRP A 211 -6.57 2.53 1.44
CA TRP A 211 -5.73 3.32 2.35
C TRP A 211 -6.04 4.81 2.26
N MET A 212 -6.30 5.32 1.08
CA MET A 212 -6.68 6.73 0.89
C MET A 212 -8.08 7.03 1.44
N ARG A 213 -9.06 6.12 1.28
CA ARG A 213 -10.40 6.26 1.87
C ARG A 213 -10.37 6.24 3.39
N LEU A 214 -9.59 5.35 3.99
CA LEU A 214 -9.38 5.31 5.44
C LEU A 214 -8.74 6.61 5.94
N ALA A 215 -7.73 7.12 5.24
CA ALA A 215 -7.09 8.39 5.58
C ALA A 215 -8.01 9.60 5.38
N ARG A 216 -8.98 9.56 4.46
CA ARG A 216 -10.02 10.58 4.35
C ARG A 216 -10.97 10.58 5.55
N ALA A 217 -11.22 9.41 6.14
CA ALA A 217 -12.18 9.22 7.23
C ALA A 217 -11.57 9.24 8.63
N SER A 218 -10.25 9.14 8.77
CA SER A 218 -9.58 9.00 10.06
C SER A 218 -8.12 9.48 10.01
N ASP A 219 -7.50 9.63 11.16
CA ASP A 219 -6.05 9.88 11.26
C ASP A 219 -5.26 8.63 10.93
N VAL A 220 -3.99 8.82 10.58
CA VAL A 220 -3.05 7.77 10.16
C VAL A 220 -1.89 7.67 11.13
N GLY A 221 -1.62 6.45 11.61
CA GLY A 221 -0.53 6.13 12.52
C GLY A 221 0.58 5.31 11.85
N HIS A 222 1.80 5.47 12.31
CA HIS A 222 2.95 4.69 11.88
C HIS A 222 3.76 4.18 13.07
N VAL A 223 4.08 2.89 13.04
CA VAL A 223 4.97 2.25 14.02
C VAL A 223 6.41 2.44 13.56
N ASP A 224 7.15 3.28 14.27
CA ASP A 224 8.51 3.64 13.88
C ASP A 224 9.52 2.59 14.33
N GLY A 225 10.45 2.25 13.45
CA GLY A 225 11.64 1.45 13.74
C GLY A 225 11.43 -0.05 13.91
N ALA A 226 10.19 -0.54 13.98
CA ALA A 226 9.86 -1.96 13.97
C ALA A 226 9.30 -2.41 12.62
N ASP A 227 9.56 -3.67 12.30
CA ASP A 227 8.99 -4.33 11.13
C ASP A 227 7.67 -5.00 11.55
N GLN A 228 6.62 -4.81 10.77
CA GLN A 228 5.27 -5.27 11.14
C GLN A 228 4.89 -6.57 10.43
N ALA A 229 5.48 -6.83 9.26
CA ALA A 229 5.21 -8.03 8.49
C ALA A 229 6.43 -8.46 7.67
N TRP A 230 6.44 -9.72 7.26
CA TRP A 230 7.26 -10.23 6.18
C TRP A 230 6.40 -10.39 4.93
N HIS A 231 6.79 -9.69 3.86
CA HIS A 231 6.16 -9.77 2.56
C HIS A 231 6.98 -10.69 1.66
N ARG A 232 6.37 -11.79 1.22
CA ARG A 232 7.02 -12.78 0.36
C ARG A 232 7.00 -12.34 -1.10
N GLU A 233 8.16 -12.38 -1.74
CA GLU A 233 8.30 -12.13 -3.18
C GLU A 233 8.60 -13.42 -3.92
N HIS A 234 7.77 -13.77 -4.91
CA HIS A 234 7.95 -14.92 -5.78
C HIS A 234 7.35 -14.66 -7.18
N ASP A 235 7.80 -15.43 -8.17
CA ASP A 235 7.43 -15.21 -9.58
C ASP A 235 5.94 -15.40 -9.88
N ALA A 236 5.20 -16.11 -9.02
CA ALA A 236 3.76 -16.32 -9.15
C ALA A 236 2.91 -15.24 -8.46
N SER A 237 3.52 -14.26 -7.77
CA SER A 237 2.76 -13.20 -7.12
C SER A 237 2.06 -12.31 -8.14
N LEU A 238 0.86 -11.81 -7.80
CA LEU A 238 0.09 -10.94 -8.69
C LEU A 238 0.87 -9.68 -9.11
N SER A 239 1.66 -9.12 -8.19
CA SER A 239 2.50 -7.95 -8.45
C SER A 239 3.66 -8.24 -9.42
N ALA A 240 4.20 -9.46 -9.43
CA ALA A 240 5.30 -9.85 -10.32
C ALA A 240 4.82 -10.18 -11.75
N THR A 241 3.60 -10.74 -11.89
CA THR A 241 3.14 -11.31 -13.16
C THR A 241 2.29 -10.39 -14.01
N GLN A 242 1.68 -9.34 -13.46
CA GLN A 242 0.57 -8.64 -14.13
C GLN A 242 0.78 -7.15 -14.40
N VAL A 243 1.85 -6.51 -13.92
CA VAL A 243 1.90 -5.05 -13.93
C VAL A 243 3.06 -4.50 -14.75
N ASP A 244 2.75 -4.05 -15.98
CA ASP A 244 3.62 -3.08 -16.65
C ASP A 244 3.42 -1.66 -16.06
N VAL A 245 4.38 -0.77 -16.32
CA VAL A 245 4.37 0.59 -15.75
C VAL A 245 3.15 1.41 -16.19
N LEU A 246 2.70 1.24 -17.44
CA LEU A 246 1.54 2.00 -17.95
C LEU A 246 0.23 1.50 -17.32
N ARG A 247 0.13 0.20 -17.11
CA ARG A 247 -1.01 -0.40 -16.41
C ARG A 247 -1.07 0.11 -14.96
N ASP A 248 0.05 0.09 -14.23
CA ASP A 248 0.14 0.64 -12.86
C ASP A 248 -0.26 2.13 -12.80
N LEU A 249 0.20 2.94 -13.78
CA LEU A 249 -0.20 4.35 -13.88
C LEU A 249 -1.72 4.52 -14.08
N ASN A 250 -2.34 3.71 -14.95
CA ASN A 250 -3.78 3.75 -15.19
C ASN A 250 -4.55 3.32 -13.94
N GLU A 251 -4.17 2.22 -13.30
CA GLU A 251 -4.83 1.73 -12.09
C GLU A 251 -4.77 2.72 -10.93
N ARG A 252 -3.64 3.42 -10.76
CA ARG A 252 -3.54 4.49 -9.77
C ARG A 252 -4.41 5.70 -10.14
N ALA A 253 -4.53 6.02 -11.42
CA ALA A 253 -5.44 7.08 -11.87
C ALA A 253 -6.90 6.71 -11.59
N ASP A 254 -7.29 5.47 -11.90
CA ASP A 254 -8.64 4.95 -11.64
C ASP A 254 -8.95 4.94 -10.13
N ALA A 255 -7.97 4.59 -9.29
CA ALA A 255 -8.12 4.63 -7.83
C ALA A 255 -8.38 6.06 -7.32
N PHE A 256 -7.66 7.06 -7.82
CA PHE A 256 -7.91 8.47 -7.46
C PHE A 256 -9.25 8.97 -7.99
N GLU A 257 -9.60 8.63 -9.23
CA GLU A 257 -10.88 9.00 -9.81
C GLU A 257 -12.02 8.41 -9.00
N LEU A 258 -11.97 7.11 -8.71
CA LEU A 258 -12.99 6.43 -7.90
C LEU A 258 -13.13 7.04 -6.51
N LEU A 259 -12.00 7.38 -5.86
CA LEU A 259 -12.00 8.02 -4.54
C LEU A 259 -12.68 9.39 -4.56
N PHE A 260 -12.33 10.25 -5.51
CA PHE A 260 -12.74 11.66 -5.50
C PHE A 260 -14.03 11.94 -6.29
N THR A 261 -14.65 10.91 -6.89
CA THR A 261 -15.96 11.02 -7.55
C THR A 261 -17.07 10.26 -6.83
N ASP A 262 -16.78 9.63 -5.69
CA ASP A 262 -17.73 8.82 -4.92
C ASP A 262 -18.77 9.63 -4.12
N GLY A 263 -18.64 10.95 -4.09
CA GLY A 263 -19.53 11.86 -3.36
C GLY A 263 -19.42 11.81 -1.83
N GLN A 264 -18.41 11.13 -1.30
CA GLN A 264 -18.21 10.98 0.16
C GLN A 264 -17.36 12.11 0.75
N GLY A 265 -16.69 12.91 -0.07
CA GLY A 265 -15.84 14.02 0.33
C GLY A 265 -16.48 15.40 0.13
N SER A 266 -15.69 16.45 0.36
CA SER A 266 -16.05 17.82 -0.02
C SER A 266 -15.78 18.04 -1.51
N PRO A 267 -16.78 18.43 -2.36
CA PRO A 267 -16.57 18.53 -3.80
C PRO A 267 -15.40 19.44 -4.22
N ALA A 268 -15.19 20.55 -3.50
CA ALA A 268 -14.10 21.47 -3.82
C ALA A 268 -12.72 20.88 -3.46
N ASP A 269 -12.63 20.24 -2.31
CA ASP A 269 -11.40 19.59 -1.84
C ASP A 269 -11.06 18.36 -2.68
N ASP A 270 -12.05 17.52 -2.99
CA ASP A 270 -11.90 16.37 -3.87
C ASP A 270 -11.40 16.76 -5.27
N ALA A 271 -11.94 17.85 -5.85
CA ALA A 271 -11.48 18.36 -7.14
C ALA A 271 -10.03 18.85 -7.08
N ASP A 272 -9.60 19.49 -6.00
CA ASP A 272 -8.22 19.95 -5.80
C ASP A 272 -7.25 18.77 -5.61
N LEU A 273 -7.62 17.79 -4.81
CA LEU A 273 -6.83 16.58 -4.57
C LEU A 273 -6.70 15.72 -5.83
N LEU A 274 -7.79 15.54 -6.59
CA LEU A 274 -7.76 14.82 -7.86
C LEU A 274 -6.86 15.53 -8.87
N ARG A 275 -6.93 16.86 -8.96
CA ARG A 275 -6.05 17.65 -9.84
C ARG A 275 -4.58 17.50 -9.44
N LEU A 276 -4.30 17.48 -8.14
CA LEU A 276 -2.94 17.26 -7.60
C LEU A 276 -2.40 15.88 -7.98
N ALA A 277 -3.20 14.84 -7.80
CA ALA A 277 -2.84 13.46 -8.13
C ALA A 277 -2.65 13.27 -9.64
N SER A 278 -3.56 13.81 -10.46
CA SER A 278 -3.48 13.78 -11.91
C SER A 278 -2.21 14.45 -12.43
N ALA A 279 -1.85 15.61 -11.88
CA ALA A 279 -0.60 16.30 -12.22
C ALA A 279 0.65 15.50 -11.82
N ALA A 280 0.62 14.79 -10.69
CA ALA A 280 1.72 13.95 -10.23
C ALA A 280 1.91 12.73 -11.15
N LEU A 281 0.83 12.02 -11.52
CA LEU A 281 0.85 10.88 -12.44
C LEU A 281 1.30 11.30 -13.85
N ALA A 282 0.75 12.39 -14.37
CA ALA A 282 1.18 12.95 -15.68
C ALA A 282 2.68 13.29 -15.67
N ASN A 283 3.18 13.87 -14.59
CA ASN A 283 4.60 14.19 -14.45
C ASN A 283 5.48 12.94 -14.31
N GLU A 284 4.97 11.83 -13.77
CA GLU A 284 5.66 10.54 -13.76
C GLU A 284 5.77 9.98 -15.18
N ALA A 285 4.69 9.96 -15.96
CA ALA A 285 4.67 9.51 -17.35
C ALA A 285 5.65 10.33 -18.23
N ILE A 286 5.69 11.66 -18.07
CA ILE A 286 6.68 12.53 -18.71
C ILE A 286 8.11 12.14 -18.30
N THR A 287 8.33 11.78 -17.05
CA THR A 287 9.64 11.36 -16.54
C THR A 287 10.08 10.07 -17.24
N ARG A 288 9.20 9.08 -17.41
CA ARG A 288 9.47 7.84 -18.14
C ARG A 288 9.83 8.10 -19.60
N THR A 289 9.04 8.93 -20.29
CA THR A 289 9.33 9.36 -21.66
C THR A 289 10.71 10.04 -21.74
N THR A 290 10.99 11.01 -20.89
CA THR A 290 12.28 11.71 -20.85
C THR A 290 13.46 10.74 -20.66
N GLN A 291 13.32 9.76 -19.76
CA GLN A 291 14.33 8.73 -19.52
C GLN A 291 14.57 7.86 -20.77
N ALA A 292 13.54 7.53 -21.53
CA ALA A 292 13.67 6.79 -22.79
C ALA A 292 14.49 7.58 -23.83
N TYR A 293 14.24 8.89 -23.97
CA TYR A 293 15.04 9.75 -24.85
C TYR A 293 16.50 9.86 -24.40
N VAL A 294 16.77 10.04 -23.11
CA VAL A 294 18.14 10.09 -22.57
C VAL A 294 18.85 8.76 -22.71
N ALA A 295 18.11 7.62 -22.70
CA ALA A 295 18.65 6.31 -23.00
C ALA A 295 18.88 6.05 -24.51
N GLY A 296 18.52 7.01 -25.39
CA GLY A 296 18.69 6.93 -26.83
C GLY A 296 17.59 6.16 -27.58
N ARG A 297 16.49 5.78 -26.88
CA ARG A 297 15.36 5.05 -27.50
C ARG A 297 14.41 5.95 -28.31
N GLY A 298 14.22 7.20 -27.86
CA GLY A 298 13.40 8.20 -28.57
C GLY A 298 11.89 7.91 -28.55
N ALA A 299 11.21 8.34 -29.60
CA ALA A 299 9.80 8.07 -29.82
C ALA A 299 9.57 6.59 -30.13
N THR A 300 8.77 5.93 -29.32
CA THR A 300 8.38 4.53 -29.43
C THR A 300 6.90 4.40 -29.10
N PRO A 301 6.19 3.35 -29.47
CA PRO A 301 4.81 3.13 -29.05
C PRO A 301 4.61 3.25 -27.53
N GLU A 302 5.59 2.80 -26.74
CA GLU A 302 5.58 2.92 -25.28
C GLU A 302 5.63 4.39 -24.83
N THR A 303 6.55 5.20 -25.39
CA THR A 303 6.65 6.62 -25.03
C THR A 303 5.44 7.44 -25.49
N ASP A 304 4.84 7.07 -26.62
CA ASP A 304 3.63 7.69 -27.12
C ASP A 304 2.44 7.40 -26.19
N ALA A 305 2.33 6.15 -25.71
CA ALA A 305 1.30 5.76 -24.73
C ALA A 305 1.47 6.50 -23.39
N TYR A 306 2.71 6.69 -22.89
CA TYR A 306 2.94 7.55 -21.71
C TYR A 306 2.52 9.00 -21.93
N LEU A 307 2.76 9.55 -23.12
CA LEU A 307 2.37 10.94 -23.42
C LEU A 307 0.86 11.08 -23.60
N GLU A 308 0.21 10.10 -24.19
CA GLU A 308 -1.26 10.05 -24.28
C GLU A 308 -1.90 9.99 -22.88
N PHE A 309 -1.43 9.09 -22.04
CA PHE A 309 -1.83 9.03 -20.64
C PHE A 309 -1.64 10.37 -19.92
N ALA A 310 -0.47 11.00 -20.08
CA ALA A 310 -0.18 12.28 -19.44
C ALA A 310 -1.13 13.40 -19.92
N ARG A 311 -1.43 13.46 -21.23
CA ARG A 311 -2.35 14.46 -21.78
C ARG A 311 -3.80 14.24 -21.33
N ARG A 312 -4.22 12.99 -21.18
CA ARG A 312 -5.55 12.65 -20.64
C ARG A 312 -5.73 13.24 -19.24
N LEU A 313 -4.73 13.13 -18.37
CA LEU A 313 -4.80 13.63 -17.00
C LEU A 313 -4.46 15.12 -16.86
N HIS A 314 -3.62 15.66 -17.74
CA HIS A 314 -3.18 17.05 -17.69
C HIS A 314 -2.93 17.57 -19.12
N PRO A 315 -3.94 18.22 -19.78
CA PRO A 315 -3.86 18.58 -21.18
C PRO A 315 -2.68 19.47 -21.55
N ASP A 316 -2.31 20.45 -20.69
CA ASP A 316 -1.15 21.33 -20.91
C ASP A 316 0.09 20.81 -20.18
N LEU A 317 0.81 19.88 -20.81
CA LEU A 317 2.03 19.31 -20.26
C LEU A 317 3.15 20.34 -20.03
N ALA A 318 3.11 21.49 -20.68
CA ALA A 318 4.16 22.52 -20.54
C ALA A 318 4.15 23.17 -19.14
N THR A 319 3.01 23.19 -18.48
CA THR A 319 2.85 23.74 -17.13
C THR A 319 3.39 22.82 -16.04
N LEU A 320 3.60 21.53 -16.34
CA LEU A 320 4.15 20.59 -15.40
C LEU A 320 5.65 20.79 -15.15
N PRO A 321 6.16 20.46 -13.96
CA PRO A 321 7.58 20.65 -13.61
C PRO A 321 8.55 20.01 -14.61
N ARG A 322 8.17 18.90 -15.25
CA ARG A 322 8.97 18.18 -16.24
C ARG A 322 8.65 18.54 -17.70
N GLY A 323 7.63 19.35 -17.95
CA GLY A 323 7.19 19.72 -19.29
C GLY A 323 8.30 20.39 -20.12
N ARG A 324 9.07 21.30 -19.53
CA ARG A 324 10.22 21.94 -20.21
C ARG A 324 11.32 20.94 -20.58
N VAL A 325 11.58 19.95 -19.73
CA VAL A 325 12.56 18.90 -20.01
C VAL A 325 12.08 18.03 -21.15
N LEU A 326 10.80 17.64 -21.14
CA LEU A 326 10.16 16.90 -22.23
C LEU A 326 10.30 17.64 -23.57
N ALA A 327 9.92 18.90 -23.63
CA ALA A 327 10.04 19.71 -24.85
C ALA A 327 11.50 19.80 -25.34
N THR A 328 12.46 19.86 -24.42
CA THR A 328 13.89 19.88 -24.75
C THR A 328 14.34 18.55 -25.36
N VAL A 329 14.02 17.40 -24.76
CA VAL A 329 14.45 16.10 -25.29
C VAL A 329 13.78 15.77 -26.62
N GLN A 330 12.53 16.16 -26.81
CA GLN A 330 11.81 15.99 -28.06
C GLN A 330 12.43 16.81 -29.20
N ARG A 331 12.83 18.08 -28.93
CA ARG A 331 13.50 18.94 -29.89
C ARG A 331 14.89 18.45 -30.28
N LEU A 332 15.67 17.96 -29.31
CA LEU A 332 17.01 17.44 -29.54
C LEU A 332 17.00 16.09 -30.27
N GLY A 333 15.94 15.29 -30.08
CA GLY A 333 15.92 13.91 -30.52
C GLY A 333 16.79 12.99 -29.64
N PRO A 334 16.64 11.67 -29.80
CA PRO A 334 17.23 10.69 -28.87
C PRO A 334 18.76 10.66 -28.91
N GLN A 335 19.38 10.83 -30.08
CA GLN A 335 20.83 10.79 -30.20
C GLN A 335 21.51 11.97 -29.50
N ALA A 336 21.00 13.19 -29.70
CA ALA A 336 21.53 14.40 -29.05
C ALA A 336 21.16 14.43 -27.56
N ALA A 337 19.96 13.99 -27.17
CA ALA A 337 19.56 13.88 -25.77
C ALA A 337 20.49 12.94 -24.99
N ARG A 338 20.84 11.77 -25.56
CA ARG A 338 21.78 10.81 -24.98
C ARG A 338 23.18 11.41 -24.75
N ARG A 339 23.63 12.27 -25.65
CA ARG A 339 24.96 12.93 -25.57
C ARG A 339 24.98 14.19 -24.71
N SER A 340 23.83 14.64 -24.20
CA SER A 340 23.71 15.86 -23.41
C SER A 340 24.11 15.61 -21.93
N PRO A 341 25.23 16.18 -21.44
CA PRO A 341 25.67 15.98 -20.06
C PRO A 341 24.64 16.50 -19.04
N SER A 342 23.97 17.61 -19.34
CA SER A 342 22.98 18.21 -18.43
C SER A 342 21.73 17.33 -18.27
N LEU A 343 21.26 16.71 -19.36
CA LEU A 343 20.14 15.77 -19.31
C LEU A 343 20.53 14.48 -18.60
N PHE A 344 21.72 13.96 -18.83
CA PHE A 344 22.24 12.80 -18.13
C PHE A 344 22.34 13.05 -16.62
N VAL A 345 22.95 14.16 -16.20
CA VAL A 345 23.01 14.55 -14.78
C VAL A 345 21.61 14.71 -14.20
N GLY A 346 20.68 15.30 -14.95
CA GLY A 346 19.27 15.39 -14.55
C GLY A 346 18.61 14.03 -14.33
N ALA A 347 18.84 13.07 -15.21
CA ALA A 347 18.33 11.70 -15.09
C ALA A 347 18.93 10.97 -13.87
N VAL A 348 20.25 11.09 -13.65
CA VAL A 348 20.94 10.53 -12.48
C VAL A 348 20.40 11.15 -11.18
N ARG A 349 20.25 12.47 -11.11
CA ARG A 349 19.65 13.15 -9.94
C ARG A 349 18.24 12.67 -9.65
N THR A 350 17.46 12.42 -10.69
CA THR A 350 16.09 11.88 -10.55
C THR A 350 16.11 10.47 -9.95
N ARG A 351 17.01 9.60 -10.43
CA ARG A 351 17.18 8.23 -9.93
C ARG A 351 17.65 8.21 -8.47
N VAL A 352 18.69 8.99 -8.16
CA VAL A 352 19.20 9.13 -6.77
C VAL A 352 18.14 9.73 -5.86
N GLY A 353 17.37 10.70 -6.34
CA GLY A 353 16.25 11.28 -5.60
C GLY A 353 15.14 10.26 -5.31
N ALA A 354 14.84 9.35 -6.24
CA ALA A 354 13.90 8.25 -6.03
C ALA A 354 14.42 7.27 -4.96
N GLN A 355 15.68 6.83 -5.06
CA GLN A 355 16.31 5.95 -4.06
C GLN A 355 16.32 6.57 -2.66
N ARG A 356 16.64 7.87 -2.55
CA ARG A 356 16.59 8.58 -1.27
C ARG A 356 15.17 8.67 -0.70
N ARG A 357 14.15 8.83 -1.54
CA ARG A 357 12.76 8.80 -1.10
C ARG A 357 12.37 7.41 -0.57
N THR A 358 12.75 6.34 -1.27
CA THR A 358 12.52 4.96 -0.80
C THR A 358 13.19 4.71 0.54
N ALA A 359 14.48 5.07 0.69
CA ALA A 359 15.20 4.91 1.96
C ALA A 359 14.60 5.78 3.09
N ARG A 360 14.09 6.98 2.77
CA ARG A 360 13.39 7.81 3.73
C ARG A 360 12.06 7.18 4.13
N ARG A 361 11.28 6.67 3.18
CA ARG A 361 10.01 5.99 3.40
C ARG A 361 10.17 4.83 4.38
N GLN A 362 11.19 4.00 4.20
CA GLN A 362 11.53 2.90 5.12
C GLN A 362 11.88 3.36 6.54
N ARG A 363 12.30 4.62 6.73
CA ARG A 363 12.65 5.16 8.06
C ARG A 363 11.50 5.91 8.72
N THR A 364 10.65 6.57 7.95
CA THR A 364 9.68 7.55 8.45
C THR A 364 8.25 7.24 8.05
N GLY A 365 8.00 6.16 7.32
CA GLY A 365 6.68 5.82 6.80
C GLY A 365 6.17 6.73 5.65
N LEU A 366 6.96 7.72 5.19
CA LEU A 366 6.49 8.77 4.26
C LEU A 366 7.30 8.87 2.98
#